data_a4fd3802acbc674b7dc9fbff6db74c89
#
_entry.id   a4fd3802acbc674b7dc9fbff6db74c89
#
_cell.length_a   1.000
_cell.length_b   1.000
_cell.length_c   1.000
_cell.angle_alpha   90.00
_cell.angle_beta   90.00
_cell.angle_gamma   90.00
#
_symmetry.space_group_name_H-M   'P 1'
#
loop_
_entity.id
_entity.type
_entity.pdbx_description
1 polymer ?
#
loop_
_entity_poly.entity_id
_entity_poly.type
_entity_poly.pdbx_seq_one_letter_code
_entity_poly.pdbx_strand_id
1 'polypeptide(L)'
;MAWAVLVVSGVLEAVWATALGRSQGLHRPVPTVVFAVALVASMAGLAYAMRSLPTGTAYAVWVGIGATGTVAWAMLTGAEPVSLVRVLLLLGIVGCVVGLKVVH
;
A
#
# COMPACT_ATOMS: atom_id res chain seq x y z
N MET A 1 3.87 15.15 -10.48
CA MET A 1 2.92 14.04 -10.79
C MET A 1 3.40 12.69 -10.31
N ALA A 2 4.71 12.40 -10.43
CA ALA A 2 5.21 11.09 -10.01
C ALA A 2 4.88 10.74 -8.56
N TRP A 3 5.04 11.67 -7.63
CA TRP A 3 4.72 11.43 -6.22
C TRP A 3 3.23 11.21 -5.99
N ALA A 4 2.37 11.98 -6.68
CA ALA A 4 0.92 11.80 -6.57
C ALA A 4 0.49 10.43 -7.08
N VAL A 5 1.02 10.02 -8.23
CA VAL A 5 0.74 8.69 -8.80
C VAL A 5 1.27 7.59 -7.88
N LEU A 6 2.45 7.79 -7.30
CA LEU A 6 3.05 6.82 -6.38
C LEU A 6 2.19 6.63 -5.11
N VAL A 7 1.72 7.72 -4.52
CA VAL A 7 0.85 7.66 -3.34
C VAL A 7 -0.45 6.92 -3.66
N VAL A 8 -1.10 7.27 -4.77
CA VAL A 8 -2.34 6.59 -5.19
C VAL A 8 -2.07 5.10 -5.43
N SER A 9 -0.95 4.77 -6.06
CA SER A 9 -0.57 3.37 -6.30
C SER A 9 -0.34 2.61 -5.00
N GLY A 10 0.26 3.25 -4.00
CA GLY A 10 0.43 2.65 -2.68
C GLY A 10 -0.89 2.40 -1.98
N VAL A 11 -1.86 3.32 -2.10
CA VAL A 11 -3.20 3.11 -1.59
C VAL A 11 -3.89 1.94 -2.31
N LEU A 12 -3.71 1.84 -3.63
CA LEU A 12 -4.23 0.70 -4.40
C LEU A 12 -3.58 -0.61 -3.96
N GLU A 13 -2.31 -0.59 -3.54
CA GLU A 13 -1.68 -1.77 -2.97
C GLU A 13 -2.43 -2.23 -1.71
N ALA A 14 -2.80 -1.30 -0.83
CA ALA A 14 -3.59 -1.64 0.34
C ALA A 14 -4.95 -2.25 -0.05
N VAL A 15 -5.56 -1.74 -1.13
CA VAL A 15 -6.83 -2.28 -1.64
C VAL A 15 -6.66 -3.72 -2.12
N TRP A 16 -5.67 -3.99 -2.99
CA TRP A 16 -5.53 -5.34 -3.52
C TRP A 16 -5.01 -6.32 -2.45
N ALA A 17 -4.19 -5.88 -1.51
CA ALA A 17 -3.75 -6.73 -0.41
C ALA A 17 -4.92 -7.15 0.49
N THR A 18 -5.79 -6.19 0.82
CA THR A 18 -7.01 -6.48 1.61
C THR A 18 -7.96 -7.40 0.85
N ALA A 19 -8.16 -7.14 -0.45
CA ALA A 19 -9.02 -7.96 -1.29
C ALA A 19 -8.48 -9.39 -1.41
N LEU A 20 -7.17 -9.52 -1.55
CA LEU A 20 -6.53 -10.84 -1.60
C LEU A 20 -6.77 -11.62 -0.31
N GLY A 21 -6.63 -10.97 0.85
CA GLY A 21 -6.89 -11.59 2.14
C GLY A 21 -8.35 -12.05 2.28
N ARG A 22 -9.28 -11.32 1.66
CA ARG A 22 -10.71 -11.66 1.71
C ARG A 22 -11.15 -12.65 0.64
N SER A 23 -10.29 -12.98 -0.31
CA SER A 23 -10.62 -13.84 -1.45
C SER A 23 -10.64 -15.32 -1.09
N GLN A 24 -10.24 -15.69 0.11
CA GLN A 24 -10.14 -17.09 0.56
C GLN A 24 -9.36 -17.95 -0.45
N GLY A 25 -8.13 -17.50 -0.77
CA GLY A 25 -7.28 -18.21 -1.71
C GLY A 25 -7.75 -18.10 -3.14
N LEU A 26 -8.37 -16.97 -3.49
CA LEU A 26 -8.91 -16.67 -4.82
C LEU A 26 -10.18 -17.47 -5.16
N HIS A 27 -10.87 -18.00 -4.14
CA HIS A 27 -12.12 -18.74 -4.33
C HIS A 27 -13.34 -17.82 -4.38
N ARG A 28 -13.32 -16.67 -3.70
CA ARG A 28 -14.42 -15.73 -3.72
C ARG A 28 -14.30 -14.80 -4.93
N PRO A 29 -15.30 -14.77 -5.84
CA PRO A 29 -15.15 -14.05 -7.12
C PRO A 29 -15.04 -12.54 -6.96
N VAL A 30 -15.84 -11.90 -6.09
CA VAL A 30 -15.82 -10.43 -5.99
C VAL A 30 -14.49 -9.93 -5.43
N PRO A 31 -13.98 -10.42 -4.28
CA PRO A 31 -12.66 -9.99 -3.82
C PRO A 31 -11.53 -10.33 -4.78
N THR A 32 -11.65 -11.44 -5.51
CA THR A 32 -10.63 -11.84 -6.49
C THR A 32 -10.56 -10.84 -7.65
N VAL A 33 -11.72 -10.39 -8.15
CA VAL A 33 -11.77 -9.38 -9.23
C VAL A 33 -11.22 -8.04 -8.74
N VAL A 34 -11.60 -7.61 -7.54
CA VAL A 34 -11.08 -6.37 -6.95
C VAL A 34 -9.55 -6.45 -6.81
N PHE A 35 -9.05 -7.58 -6.31
CA PHE A 35 -7.62 -7.82 -6.21
C PHE A 35 -6.93 -7.69 -7.57
N ALA A 36 -7.44 -8.36 -8.60
CA ALA A 36 -6.81 -8.36 -9.91
C ALA A 36 -6.78 -6.96 -10.53
N VAL A 37 -7.89 -6.23 -10.49
CA VAL A 37 -7.98 -4.89 -11.05
C VAL A 37 -7.09 -3.91 -10.29
N ALA A 38 -7.16 -3.94 -8.97
CA ALA A 38 -6.35 -3.05 -8.13
C ALA A 38 -4.86 -3.36 -8.27
N LEU A 39 -4.48 -4.63 -8.40
CA LEU A 39 -3.09 -5.03 -8.60
C LEU A 39 -2.54 -4.45 -9.91
N VAL A 40 -3.27 -4.61 -11.01
CA VAL A 40 -2.83 -4.08 -12.31
C VAL A 40 -2.69 -2.56 -12.26
N ALA A 41 -3.69 -1.87 -11.71
CA ALA A 41 -3.65 -0.41 -11.61
C ALA A 41 -2.50 0.07 -10.70
N SER A 42 -2.29 -0.61 -9.57
CA SER A 42 -1.23 -0.29 -8.63
C SER A 42 0.16 -0.48 -9.25
N MET A 43 0.37 -1.59 -9.92
CA MET A 43 1.66 -1.88 -10.60
C MET A 43 1.92 -0.91 -11.73
N ALA A 44 0.88 -0.56 -12.51
CA ALA A 44 1.02 0.41 -13.60
C ALA A 44 1.40 1.79 -13.04
N GLY A 45 0.79 2.21 -11.94
CA GLY A 45 1.14 3.47 -11.29
C GLY A 45 2.56 3.48 -10.74
N LEU A 46 2.99 2.38 -10.12
CA LEU A 46 4.36 2.24 -9.64
C LEU A 46 5.36 2.34 -10.80
N ALA A 47 5.08 1.64 -11.90
CA ALA A 47 5.95 1.68 -13.08
C ALA A 47 6.04 3.10 -13.65
N TYR A 48 4.92 3.82 -13.70
CA TYR A 48 4.92 5.21 -14.14
C TYR A 48 5.79 6.09 -13.23
N ALA A 49 5.66 5.93 -11.91
CA ALA A 49 6.45 6.71 -10.96
C ALA A 49 7.96 6.43 -11.10
N MET A 50 8.32 5.20 -11.43
CA MET A 50 9.72 4.81 -11.62
C MET A 50 10.37 5.43 -12.86
N ARG A 51 9.59 6.04 -13.74
CA ARG A 51 10.15 6.80 -14.87
C ARG A 51 10.85 8.08 -14.42
N SER A 52 10.44 8.66 -13.31
CA SER A 52 10.95 9.91 -12.78
C SER A 52 11.70 9.76 -11.47
N LEU A 53 11.43 8.69 -10.72
CA LEU A 53 12.00 8.47 -9.39
C LEU A 53 12.93 7.25 -9.41
N PRO A 54 13.97 7.24 -8.56
CA PRO A 54 14.81 6.05 -8.42
C PRO A 54 13.96 4.83 -8.02
N THR A 55 14.28 3.69 -8.59
CA THR A 55 13.50 2.45 -8.36
C THR A 55 13.39 2.11 -6.88
N GLY A 56 14.51 2.20 -6.15
CA GLY A 56 14.52 1.87 -4.72
C GLY A 56 13.63 2.80 -3.91
N THR A 57 13.70 4.10 -4.17
CA THR A 57 12.87 5.09 -3.49
C THR A 57 11.39 4.89 -3.79
N ALA A 58 11.05 4.73 -5.06
CA ALA A 58 9.66 4.52 -5.46
C ALA A 58 9.09 3.23 -4.84
N TYR A 59 9.86 2.15 -4.89
CA TYR A 59 9.42 0.88 -4.34
C TYR A 59 9.24 0.95 -2.82
N ALA A 60 10.20 1.55 -2.10
CA ALA A 60 10.12 1.66 -0.65
C ALA A 60 8.92 2.48 -0.20
N VAL A 61 8.64 3.59 -0.88
CA VAL A 61 7.48 4.43 -0.59
C VAL A 61 6.19 3.67 -0.89
N TRP A 62 6.11 3.00 -2.03
CA TRP A 62 4.95 2.21 -2.44
C TRP A 62 4.63 1.11 -1.43
N VAL A 63 5.64 0.33 -1.03
CA VAL A 63 5.49 -0.73 -0.02
C VAL A 63 5.09 -0.14 1.34
N GLY A 64 5.72 0.97 1.74
CA GLY A 64 5.42 1.61 3.02
C GLY A 64 3.99 2.11 3.11
N ILE A 65 3.51 2.76 2.06
CA ILE A 65 2.12 3.25 2.01
C ILE A 65 1.15 2.08 1.99
N GLY A 66 1.41 1.07 1.15
CA GLY A 66 0.54 -0.08 1.03
C GLY A 66 0.46 -0.89 2.32
N ALA A 67 1.61 -1.16 2.95
CA ALA A 67 1.66 -1.90 4.21
C ALA A 67 0.94 -1.15 5.34
N THR A 68 1.21 0.15 5.47
CA THR A 68 0.58 0.99 6.48
C THR A 68 -0.94 1.04 6.26
N GLY A 69 -1.37 1.26 5.03
CA GLY A 69 -2.79 1.30 4.69
C GLY A 69 -3.50 -0.01 4.97
N THR A 70 -2.86 -1.13 4.64
CA THR A 70 -3.44 -2.46 4.87
C THR A 70 -3.63 -2.74 6.35
N VAL A 71 -2.61 -2.49 7.17
CA VAL A 71 -2.68 -2.73 8.61
C VAL A 71 -3.65 -1.75 9.28
N ALA A 72 -3.61 -0.46 8.88
CA ALA A 72 -4.53 0.54 9.42
C ALA A 72 -5.99 0.17 9.12
N TRP A 73 -6.28 -0.25 7.91
CA TRP A 73 -7.63 -0.70 7.53
C TRP A 73 -8.05 -1.93 8.33
N ALA A 74 -7.15 -2.90 8.53
CA ALA A 74 -7.42 -4.10 9.32
C ALA A 74 -7.74 -3.74 10.78
N MET A 75 -7.04 -2.76 11.35
CA MET A 75 -7.32 -2.30 12.71
C MET A 75 -8.67 -1.57 12.79
N LEU A 76 -8.98 -0.72 11.81
CA LEU A 76 -10.23 0.04 11.78
C LEU A 76 -11.46 -0.86 11.60
N THR A 77 -11.32 -1.95 10.87
CA THR A 77 -12.41 -2.90 10.62
C THR A 77 -12.50 -4.00 11.66
N GLY A 78 -11.59 -4.03 12.63
CA GLY A 78 -11.58 -5.03 13.69
C GLY A 78 -10.99 -6.37 13.28
N ALA A 79 -10.42 -6.49 12.08
CA ALA A 79 -9.79 -7.72 11.62
C ALA A 79 -8.48 -8.01 12.37
N GLU A 80 -7.84 -6.97 12.85
CA GLU A 80 -6.62 -7.09 13.65
C GLU A 80 -6.73 -6.22 14.91
N PRO A 81 -6.06 -6.60 16.00
CA PRO A 81 -6.14 -5.82 17.25
C PRO A 81 -5.40 -4.50 17.12
N VAL A 82 -5.97 -3.45 17.73
CA VAL A 82 -5.31 -2.16 17.87
C VAL A 82 -4.44 -2.22 19.13
N SER A 83 -3.19 -1.81 19.01
CA SER A 83 -2.29 -1.70 20.15
C SER A 83 -1.40 -0.47 19.99
N LEU A 84 -0.88 0.02 21.10
CA LEU A 84 0.04 1.15 21.08
C LEU A 84 1.29 0.81 20.26
N VAL A 85 1.81 -0.40 20.42
CA VAL A 85 2.99 -0.85 19.68
C VAL A 85 2.74 -0.84 18.20
N ARG A 86 1.60 -1.36 17.72
CA ARG A 86 1.25 -1.37 16.31
C ARG A 86 1.13 0.06 15.74
N VAL A 87 0.47 0.94 16.49
CA VAL A 87 0.32 2.35 16.07
C VAL A 87 1.67 3.02 15.96
N LEU A 88 2.56 2.82 16.94
CA LEU A 88 3.90 3.40 16.91
C LEU A 88 4.73 2.88 15.74
N LEU A 89 4.63 1.58 15.45
CA LEU A 89 5.34 0.98 14.32
C LEU A 89 4.83 1.55 12.99
N LEU A 90 3.51 1.73 12.84
CA LEU A 90 2.93 2.33 11.64
C LEU A 90 3.37 3.78 11.48
N LEU A 91 3.40 4.53 12.57
CA LEU A 91 3.90 5.91 12.54
C LEU A 91 5.37 5.95 12.14
N GLY A 92 6.15 4.97 12.56
CA GLY A 92 7.55 4.83 12.13
C GLY A 92 7.67 4.61 10.63
N ILE A 93 6.82 3.75 10.04
CA ILE A 93 6.79 3.52 8.60
C ILE A 93 6.43 4.81 7.85
N VAL A 94 5.39 5.50 8.30
CA VAL A 94 4.96 6.77 7.70
C VAL A 94 6.09 7.80 7.79
N GLY A 95 6.76 7.88 8.93
CA GLY A 95 7.91 8.77 9.11
C GLY A 95 9.04 8.47 8.14
N CYS A 96 9.34 7.20 7.90
CA CYS A 96 10.36 6.79 6.94
C CYS A 96 9.96 7.17 5.51
N VAL A 97 8.69 6.99 5.15
CA VAL A 97 8.18 7.37 3.83
C VAL A 97 8.31 8.89 3.62
N VAL A 98 7.89 9.68 4.61
CA VAL A 98 8.00 11.13 4.55
C VAL A 98 9.48 11.54 4.47
N GLY A 99 10.33 10.90 5.24
CA GLY A 99 11.77 11.16 5.22
C GLY A 99 12.40 10.90 3.85
N LEU A 100 12.02 9.81 3.20
CA LEU A 100 12.50 9.50 1.86
C LEU A 100 12.09 10.57 0.85
N LYS A 101 10.88 11.08 0.96
CA LYS A 101 10.42 12.15 0.07
C LYS A 101 11.22 13.43 0.30
N VAL A 102 11.47 13.78 1.55
CA VAL A 102 12.20 15.00 1.91
C VAL A 102 13.66 14.94 1.45
N VAL A 103 14.30 13.78 1.61
CA VAL A 103 15.70 13.58 1.25
C VAL A 103 15.89 13.46 -0.27
N HIS A 104 14.87 12.98 -0.97
CA HIS A 104 14.94 12.87 -2.42
C HIS A 104 15.13 14.23 -3.08
#